data_b56c93066a8631599e3e47023a8de820
#
_entry.id   b56c93066a8631599e3e47023a8de820
#
_cell.length_a   1.000
_cell.length_b   1.000
_cell.length_c   1.000
_cell.angle_alpha   90.00
_cell.angle_beta   90.00
_cell.angle_gamma   90.00
#
_symmetry.space_group_name_H-M   'P 1'
#
loop_
_entity.id
_entity.type
_entity.pdbx_description
1 polymer ?
#
loop_
_entity_poly.entity_id
_entity_poly.type
_entity_poly.pdbx_seq_one_letter_code
_entity_poly.pdbx_strand_id
1 'polypeptide(L)'
;VVVIVDNYYSAATGGQDVLSSRAQNSTKATNNPISAALKGVGVEWIRQIDHTYDVGKVRDTVREALTTEFKGPKVIVASSECMLNKQRREKPIRNKAIKHGRRVDVPRFGVDQDVCTGDHACIRLSGCPSLSLKKLDDPLRDDPIAHIDQTCVGCGNCGEVADAAVLCPSFYRADVVHNPGRFEFWRSRV
;
A
#
# COMPACT_ATOMS: atom_id res chain seq x y z
N VAL A 1 25.42 -2.62 -4.61
CA VAL A 1 24.12 -1.97 -4.74
C VAL A 1 23.51 -1.82 -3.35
N VAL A 2 23.02 -0.64 -3.02
CA VAL A 2 22.31 -0.35 -1.75
C VAL A 2 20.89 0.09 -2.11
N VAL A 3 19.90 -0.45 -1.41
CA VAL A 3 18.52 0.01 -1.52
C VAL A 3 18.13 0.70 -0.21
N ILE A 4 17.74 1.97 -0.31
CA ILE A 4 17.27 2.76 0.81
C ILE A 4 15.75 2.83 0.73
N VAL A 5 15.06 2.37 1.77
CA VAL A 5 13.61 2.50 1.89
C VAL A 5 13.29 3.83 2.57
N ASP A 6 12.76 4.78 1.81
CA ASP A 6 12.32 6.07 2.31
C ASP A 6 10.80 6.05 2.51
N ASN A 7 10.37 5.83 3.73
CA ASN A 7 8.95 5.82 4.09
C ASN A 7 8.49 7.15 4.71
N TYR A 8 9.30 8.19 4.61
CA TYR A 8 9.12 9.57 5.12
C TYR A 8 9.08 9.70 6.65
N TYR A 9 9.29 8.63 7.39
CA TYR A 9 9.26 8.60 8.85
C TYR A 9 10.20 7.54 9.39
N SER A 10 10.64 7.71 10.63
CA SER A 10 11.27 6.62 11.38
C SER A 10 10.17 5.66 11.87
N ALA A 11 9.91 4.58 11.14
CA ALA A 11 8.84 3.63 11.46
C ALA A 11 9.13 2.82 12.72
N ALA A 12 10.39 2.56 13.03
CA ALA A 12 10.82 1.74 14.17
C ALA A 12 10.38 2.33 15.52
N THR A 13 10.20 3.64 15.60
CA THR A 13 9.89 4.36 16.84
C THR A 13 8.52 5.05 16.82
N GLY A 14 7.62 4.59 15.95
CA GLY A 14 6.23 5.06 15.94
C GLY A 14 5.92 6.23 14.99
N GLY A 15 6.79 6.52 14.05
CA GLY A 15 6.55 7.52 13.00
C GLY A 15 7.08 8.90 13.35
N GLN A 16 8.31 8.97 13.83
CA GLN A 16 9.00 10.24 14.04
C GLN A 16 9.45 10.85 12.71
N ASP A 17 9.44 12.16 12.63
CA ASP A 17 9.95 12.88 11.47
C ASP A 17 11.47 12.68 11.32
N VAL A 18 11.90 12.49 10.08
CA VAL A 18 13.29 12.44 9.65
C VAL A 18 13.56 13.59 8.68
N LEU A 19 14.82 13.80 8.29
CA LEU A 19 15.21 14.90 7.39
C LEU A 19 14.47 14.88 6.04
N SER A 20 14.12 13.70 5.55
CA SER A 20 13.36 13.51 4.30
C SER A 20 11.83 13.60 4.49
N SER A 21 11.34 13.74 5.72
CA SER A 21 9.90 13.82 5.98
C SER A 21 9.29 15.01 5.23
N ARG A 22 8.30 14.72 4.41
CA ARG A 22 7.46 15.75 3.75
C ARG A 22 6.50 16.28 4.79
N ALA A 23 6.90 17.38 5.37
CA ALA A 23 6.32 17.90 6.57
C ALA A 23 4.83 18.09 6.58
N GLN A 24 4.24 17.42 7.47
CA GLN A 24 2.99 17.86 8.08
C GLN A 24 3.23 18.82 9.28
N ASN A 25 4.48 19.00 9.65
CA ASN A 25 4.91 19.92 10.67
C ASN A 25 5.81 20.97 10.03
N SER A 26 5.22 22.11 9.71
CA SER A 26 5.89 23.24 9.05
C SER A 26 7.11 23.79 9.82
N THR A 27 7.26 23.44 11.10
CA THR A 27 8.35 23.91 11.93
C THR A 27 9.54 22.96 12.03
N LYS A 28 9.36 21.68 11.66
CA LYS A 28 10.39 20.64 11.84
C LYS A 28 10.87 19.98 10.56
N ALA A 29 10.14 20.14 9.46
CA ALA A 29 10.51 19.48 8.23
C ALA A 29 11.52 20.28 7.45
N THR A 30 12.64 19.67 7.21
CA THR A 30 13.67 20.23 6.34
C THR A 30 13.40 19.98 4.87
N ASN A 31 12.50 19.03 4.57
CA ASN A 31 12.14 18.60 3.22
C ASN A 31 13.37 18.27 2.33
N ASN A 32 14.44 17.79 2.96
CA ASN A 32 15.67 17.41 2.29
C ASN A 32 15.54 15.98 1.77
N PRO A 33 15.52 15.76 0.44
CA PRO A 33 15.44 14.42 -0.09
C PRO A 33 16.74 13.64 0.21
N ILE A 34 16.61 12.35 0.49
CA ILE A 34 17.75 11.45 0.73
C ILE A 34 18.73 11.49 -0.46
N SER A 35 18.22 11.63 -1.68
CA SER A 35 19.04 11.74 -2.88
C SER A 35 19.97 12.95 -2.88
N ALA A 36 19.60 14.07 -2.26
CA ALA A 36 20.48 15.23 -2.10
C ALA A 36 21.61 14.95 -1.11
N ALA A 37 21.32 14.30 0.01
CA ALA A 37 22.33 13.89 0.98
C ALA A 37 23.34 12.91 0.36
N LEU A 38 22.85 11.94 -0.42
CA LEU A 38 23.70 10.98 -1.14
C LEU A 38 24.65 11.66 -2.14
N LYS A 39 24.16 12.65 -2.89
CA LYS A 39 25.02 13.45 -3.78
C LYS A 39 26.07 14.23 -2.98
N GLY A 40 25.68 14.77 -1.83
CA GLY A 40 26.59 15.51 -0.95
C GLY A 40 27.75 14.68 -0.41
N VAL A 41 27.58 13.37 -0.26
CA VAL A 41 28.65 12.44 0.15
C VAL A 41 29.34 11.75 -1.05
N GLY A 42 29.10 12.23 -2.27
CA GLY A 42 29.82 11.77 -3.46
C GLY A 42 29.26 10.53 -4.16
N VAL A 43 28.00 10.15 -3.89
CA VAL A 43 27.36 9.06 -4.64
C VAL A 43 26.87 9.60 -5.98
N GLU A 44 27.41 9.06 -7.07
CA GLU A 44 27.08 9.49 -8.43
C GLU A 44 25.92 8.69 -9.03
N TRP A 45 25.89 7.37 -8.82
CA TRP A 45 24.84 6.53 -9.37
C TRP A 45 23.68 6.41 -8.39
N ILE A 46 22.63 7.19 -8.63
CA ILE A 46 21.40 7.22 -7.80
C ILE A 46 20.20 7.01 -8.70
N ARG A 47 19.27 6.13 -8.30
CA ARG A 47 17.95 5.96 -8.92
C ARG A 47 16.86 6.18 -7.87
N GLN A 48 15.82 6.93 -8.26
CA GLN A 48 14.66 7.21 -7.42
C GLN A 48 13.47 6.42 -7.92
N ILE A 49 12.80 5.69 -7.02
CA ILE A 49 11.55 4.98 -7.28
C ILE A 49 10.48 5.55 -6.37
N ASP A 50 9.50 6.28 -6.93
CA ASP A 50 8.40 6.91 -6.17
C ASP A 50 7.15 6.03 -6.10
N HIS A 51 7.05 4.99 -6.94
CA HIS A 51 5.98 4.00 -6.97
C HIS A 51 6.56 2.61 -6.72
N THR A 52 6.75 2.25 -5.46
CA THR A 52 7.40 0.99 -5.07
C THR A 52 6.54 -0.24 -5.33
N TYR A 53 5.26 -0.07 -5.62
CA TYR A 53 4.34 -1.16 -5.98
C TYR A 53 4.36 -1.49 -7.48
N ASP A 54 4.98 -0.67 -8.31
CA ASP A 54 5.29 -1.01 -9.70
C ASP A 54 6.45 -2.01 -9.73
N VAL A 55 6.10 -3.28 -9.67
CA VAL A 55 7.06 -4.41 -9.63
C VAL A 55 7.96 -4.42 -10.88
N GLY A 56 7.40 -4.06 -12.04
CA GLY A 56 8.16 -3.95 -13.30
C GLY A 56 9.28 -2.94 -13.18
N LYS A 57 8.96 -1.72 -12.77
CA LYS A 57 9.92 -0.63 -12.61
C LYS A 57 10.98 -0.96 -11.55
N VAL A 58 10.58 -1.53 -10.41
CA VAL A 58 11.52 -1.94 -9.36
C VAL A 58 12.49 -2.99 -9.88
N ARG A 59 11.98 -4.05 -10.54
CA ARG A 59 12.79 -5.11 -11.14
C ARG A 59 13.79 -4.55 -12.16
N ASP A 60 13.33 -3.70 -13.04
CA ASP A 60 14.18 -3.16 -14.14
C ASP A 60 15.25 -2.20 -13.59
N THR A 61 14.92 -1.40 -12.56
CA THR A 61 15.90 -0.55 -11.86
C THR A 61 16.95 -1.38 -11.12
N VAL A 62 16.54 -2.47 -10.46
CA VAL A 62 17.50 -3.38 -9.81
C VAL A 62 18.40 -4.07 -10.85
N ARG A 63 17.81 -4.51 -11.97
CA ARG A 63 18.58 -5.10 -13.07
C ARG A 63 19.59 -4.10 -13.63
N GLU A 64 19.20 -2.86 -13.89
CA GLU A 64 20.13 -1.79 -14.31
C GLU A 64 21.28 -1.64 -13.31
N ALA A 65 20.99 -1.59 -12.01
CA ALA A 65 22.00 -1.45 -10.97
C ALA A 65 23.01 -2.61 -10.94
N LEU A 66 22.55 -3.83 -11.28
CA LEU A 66 23.39 -5.02 -11.29
C LEU A 66 24.22 -5.18 -12.57
N THR A 67 23.72 -4.67 -13.71
CA THR A 67 24.34 -4.88 -15.03
C THR A 67 25.14 -3.68 -15.54
N THR A 68 24.99 -2.49 -14.95
CA THR A 68 25.76 -1.31 -15.36
C THR A 68 27.25 -1.48 -15.12
N GLU A 69 28.07 -0.96 -16.04
CA GLU A 69 29.55 -0.95 -15.96
C GLU A 69 30.09 0.07 -14.95
N PHE A 70 29.22 0.90 -14.36
CA PHE A 70 29.64 1.89 -13.37
C PHE A 70 30.30 1.22 -12.16
N LYS A 71 31.53 1.66 -11.83
CA LYS A 71 32.39 1.09 -10.79
C LYS A 71 32.35 1.92 -9.50
N GLY A 72 31.21 2.28 -9.01
CA GLY A 72 31.06 3.05 -7.77
C GLY A 72 29.91 2.51 -6.92
N PRO A 73 29.64 3.15 -5.80
CA PRO A 73 28.45 2.85 -5.01
C PRO A 73 27.20 3.16 -5.82
N LYS A 74 26.31 2.18 -5.92
CA LYS A 74 25.03 2.28 -6.63
C LYS A 74 23.92 2.28 -5.61
N VAL A 75 23.11 3.34 -5.60
CA VAL A 75 22.05 3.52 -4.60
C VAL A 75 20.71 3.66 -5.29
N ILE A 76 19.74 2.87 -4.85
CA ILE A 76 18.33 2.97 -5.23
C ILE A 76 17.57 3.53 -4.02
N VAL A 77 16.92 4.66 -4.18
CA VAL A 77 16.03 5.23 -3.15
C VAL A 77 14.60 4.86 -3.52
N ALA A 78 14.02 3.96 -2.73
CA ALA A 78 12.65 3.50 -2.89
C ALA A 78 11.74 4.27 -1.93
N SER A 79 11.00 5.23 -2.45
CA SER A 79 10.17 6.14 -1.67
C SER A 79 8.70 5.76 -1.75
N SER A 80 8.09 5.51 -0.59
CA SER A 80 6.65 5.27 -0.46
C SER A 80 6.20 5.64 0.93
N GLU A 81 5.10 6.41 1.05
CA GLU A 81 4.58 6.81 2.36
C GLU A 81 4.24 5.59 3.23
N CYS A 82 4.67 5.61 4.48
CA CYS A 82 4.28 4.59 5.45
C CYS A 82 2.75 4.54 5.59
N MET A 83 2.15 3.39 5.27
CA MET A 83 0.69 3.23 5.29
C MET A 83 0.06 3.47 6.66
N LEU A 84 0.76 3.14 7.74
CA LEU A 84 0.29 3.42 9.10
C LEU A 84 0.16 4.92 9.34
N ASN A 85 1.15 5.71 8.94
CA ASN A 85 1.12 7.16 9.10
C ASN A 85 0.09 7.81 8.17
N LYS A 86 -0.03 7.32 6.93
CA LYS A 86 -1.10 7.73 6.02
C LYS A 86 -2.48 7.51 6.68
N GLN A 87 -2.72 6.35 7.26
CA GLN A 87 -3.96 6.04 7.95
C GLN A 87 -4.21 6.94 9.17
N ARG A 88 -3.18 7.20 9.97
CA ARG A 88 -3.29 8.11 11.12
C ARG A 88 -3.68 9.53 10.70
N ARG A 89 -3.23 9.97 9.53
CA ARG A 89 -3.54 11.28 8.96
C ARG A 89 -4.93 11.34 8.34
N GLU A 90 -5.29 10.34 7.54
CA GLU A 90 -6.52 10.36 6.73
C GLU A 90 -7.78 9.93 7.51
N LYS A 91 -7.64 8.94 8.41
CA LYS A 91 -8.77 8.39 9.16
C LYS A 91 -9.52 9.44 10.00
N PRO A 92 -8.87 10.36 10.74
CA PRO A 92 -9.57 11.41 11.47
C PRO A 92 -10.34 12.36 10.55
N ILE A 93 -9.75 12.75 9.41
CA ILE A 93 -10.39 13.64 8.41
C ILE A 93 -11.64 12.99 7.86
N ARG A 94 -11.54 11.73 7.45
CA ARG A 94 -12.65 10.93 6.95
C ARG A 94 -13.76 10.76 7.99
N ASN A 95 -13.39 10.39 9.21
CA ASN A 95 -14.35 10.20 10.29
C ASN A 95 -15.06 11.50 10.64
N LYS A 96 -14.36 12.65 10.60
CA LYS A 96 -14.97 13.96 10.78
C LYS A 96 -15.97 14.26 9.66
N ALA A 97 -15.65 13.98 8.41
CA ALA A 97 -16.56 14.16 7.29
C ALA A 97 -17.83 13.29 7.44
N ILE A 98 -17.67 12.02 7.81
CA ILE A 98 -18.79 11.11 8.07
C ILE A 98 -19.69 11.63 9.19
N LYS A 99 -19.10 12.06 10.32
CA LYS A 99 -19.87 12.62 11.46
C LYS A 99 -20.64 13.89 11.09
N HIS A 100 -20.15 14.68 10.12
CA HIS A 100 -20.86 15.87 9.63
C HIS A 100 -21.88 15.57 8.51
N GLY A 101 -22.22 14.32 8.30
CA GLY A 101 -23.21 13.91 7.31
C GLY A 101 -22.73 14.04 5.87
N ARG A 102 -21.44 14.25 5.62
CA ARG A 102 -20.90 14.29 4.26
C ARG A 102 -20.84 12.90 3.67
N ARG A 103 -21.18 12.78 2.38
CA ARG A 103 -21.00 11.53 1.64
C ARG A 103 -19.52 11.18 1.53
N VAL A 104 -19.17 9.98 1.92
CA VAL A 104 -17.79 9.48 1.86
C VAL A 104 -17.78 8.04 1.37
N ASP A 105 -17.00 7.78 0.33
CA ASP A 105 -16.77 6.43 -0.19
C ASP A 105 -15.48 5.87 0.43
N VAL A 106 -15.58 4.65 0.98
CA VAL A 106 -14.45 3.95 1.58
C VAL A 106 -14.24 2.66 0.83
N PRO A 107 -13.16 2.54 0.03
CA PRO A 107 -12.87 1.30 -0.68
C PRO A 107 -12.56 0.19 0.33
N ARG A 108 -13.04 -1.00 0.02
CA ARG A 108 -12.76 -2.25 0.72
C ARG A 108 -12.46 -3.33 -0.30
N PHE A 109 -11.65 -4.27 0.08
CA PHE A 109 -11.38 -5.45 -0.72
C PHE A 109 -11.93 -6.67 -0.01
N GLY A 110 -12.32 -7.66 -0.78
CA GLY A 110 -12.83 -8.91 -0.28
C GLY A 110 -12.44 -10.06 -1.18
N VAL A 111 -12.62 -11.26 -0.68
CA VAL A 111 -12.43 -12.51 -1.41
C VAL A 111 -13.73 -13.28 -1.35
N ASP A 112 -14.26 -13.64 -2.52
CA ASP A 112 -15.40 -14.52 -2.64
C ASP A 112 -14.93 -15.95 -2.28
N GLN A 113 -15.50 -16.47 -1.21
CA GLN A 113 -15.08 -17.76 -0.67
C GLN A 113 -15.45 -18.92 -1.57
N ASP A 114 -16.53 -18.81 -2.34
CA ASP A 114 -17.02 -19.89 -3.20
C ASP A 114 -16.20 -20.03 -4.48
N VAL A 115 -15.54 -18.94 -4.89
CA VAL A 115 -14.73 -18.87 -6.12
C VAL A 115 -13.23 -18.98 -5.84
N CYS A 116 -12.78 -18.76 -4.58
CA CYS A 116 -11.37 -18.80 -4.23
C CYS A 116 -10.76 -20.19 -4.47
N THR A 117 -9.70 -20.25 -5.28
CA THR A 117 -9.00 -21.50 -5.65
C THR A 117 -8.00 -21.98 -4.60
N GLY A 118 -7.69 -21.15 -3.58
CA GLY A 118 -6.75 -21.52 -2.52
C GLY A 118 -5.26 -21.47 -2.93
N ASP A 119 -4.89 -20.85 -4.05
CA ASP A 119 -3.48 -20.70 -4.45
C ASP A 119 -2.70 -19.69 -3.61
N HIS A 120 -3.41 -18.77 -2.96
CA HIS A 120 -2.90 -17.75 -2.02
C HIS A 120 -1.83 -16.81 -2.60
N ALA A 121 -1.77 -16.61 -3.91
CA ALA A 121 -0.87 -15.67 -4.55
C ALA A 121 -1.05 -14.24 -4.00
N CYS A 122 -2.30 -13.86 -3.73
CA CYS A 122 -2.64 -12.57 -3.13
C CYS A 122 -1.98 -12.36 -1.76
N ILE A 123 -1.83 -13.40 -0.94
CA ILE A 123 -1.17 -13.34 0.37
C ILE A 123 0.34 -13.30 0.20
N ARG A 124 0.89 -14.24 -0.58
CA ARG A 124 2.35 -14.40 -0.75
C ARG A 124 3.01 -13.18 -1.37
N LEU A 125 2.35 -12.54 -2.34
CA LEU A 125 2.93 -11.43 -3.09
C LEU A 125 2.66 -10.07 -2.45
N SER A 126 1.50 -9.87 -1.81
CA SER A 126 1.17 -8.57 -1.23
C SER A 126 1.76 -8.32 0.15
N GLY A 127 1.99 -9.38 0.94
CA GLY A 127 2.40 -9.24 2.34
C GLY A 127 1.42 -8.43 3.19
N CYS A 128 0.16 -8.34 2.78
CA CYS A 128 -0.84 -7.52 3.46
C CYS A 128 -1.23 -8.13 4.81
N PRO A 129 -1.13 -7.38 5.93
CA PRO A 129 -1.46 -7.91 7.26
C PRO A 129 -2.96 -8.20 7.45
N SER A 130 -3.84 -7.62 6.61
CA SER A 130 -5.27 -7.89 6.64
C SER A 130 -5.69 -9.11 5.81
N LEU A 131 -4.77 -9.67 5.01
CA LEU A 131 -4.96 -10.91 4.28
C LEU A 131 -4.50 -12.09 5.12
N SER A 132 -5.40 -13.01 5.38
CA SER A 132 -5.18 -14.21 6.19
C SER A 132 -5.78 -15.44 5.56
N LEU A 133 -5.50 -16.59 6.13
CA LEU A 133 -6.12 -17.86 5.75
C LEU A 133 -7.35 -18.10 6.62
N LYS A 134 -8.43 -18.52 6.00
CA LYS A 134 -9.67 -18.94 6.67
C LYS A 134 -10.03 -20.36 6.22
N LYS A 135 -10.21 -21.26 7.19
CA LYS A 135 -10.82 -22.55 6.90
C LYS A 135 -12.32 -22.36 6.69
N LEU A 136 -12.85 -23.04 5.69
CA LEU A 136 -14.29 -23.14 5.49
C LEU A 136 -14.86 -24.30 6.31
N ASP A 137 -16.08 -24.13 6.74
CA ASP A 137 -16.84 -25.18 7.42
C ASP A 137 -17.62 -26.01 6.37
N ASP A 138 -16.89 -26.42 5.33
CA ASP A 138 -17.40 -27.18 4.19
C ASP A 138 -16.66 -28.53 4.15
N PRO A 139 -17.38 -29.67 4.36
CA PRO A 139 -16.78 -31.00 4.38
C PRO A 139 -16.21 -31.42 3.03
N LEU A 140 -16.53 -30.71 1.94
CA LEU A 140 -16.04 -30.99 0.59
C LEU A 140 -14.80 -30.16 0.22
N ARG A 141 -14.34 -29.26 1.11
CA ARG A 141 -13.19 -28.37 0.87
C ARG A 141 -12.23 -28.41 2.04
N ASP A 142 -11.10 -29.06 1.86
CA ASP A 142 -10.03 -29.13 2.85
C ASP A 142 -9.08 -27.93 2.79
N ASP A 143 -8.97 -27.29 1.62
CA ASP A 143 -8.05 -26.18 1.41
C ASP A 143 -8.59 -24.88 2.01
N PRO A 144 -7.76 -24.16 2.80
CA PRO A 144 -8.14 -22.86 3.32
C PRO A 144 -8.24 -21.83 2.19
N ILE A 145 -9.11 -20.86 2.37
CA ILE A 145 -9.28 -19.74 1.44
C ILE A 145 -8.56 -18.49 1.93
N ALA A 146 -8.27 -17.57 1.01
CA ALA A 146 -7.85 -16.23 1.39
C ALA A 146 -9.04 -15.47 1.99
N HIS A 147 -8.78 -14.69 3.03
CA HIS A 147 -9.79 -13.87 3.71
C HIS A 147 -9.21 -12.50 4.03
N ILE A 148 -10.01 -11.46 3.81
CA ILE A 148 -9.66 -10.09 4.19
C ILE A 148 -10.47 -9.70 5.43
N ASP A 149 -9.78 -9.42 6.52
CA ASP A 149 -10.42 -9.05 7.78
C ASP A 149 -10.81 -7.57 7.86
N GLN A 150 -11.45 -7.17 8.96
CA GLN A 150 -11.95 -5.82 9.20
C GLN A 150 -10.84 -4.76 9.35
N THR A 151 -9.58 -5.16 9.45
CA THR A 151 -8.43 -4.24 9.53
C THR A 151 -8.06 -3.68 8.15
N CYS A 152 -8.66 -4.19 7.07
CA CYS A 152 -8.46 -3.67 5.71
C CYS A 152 -8.72 -2.17 5.65
N VAL A 153 -7.74 -1.43 5.16
CA VAL A 153 -7.79 0.04 5.03
C VAL A 153 -8.11 0.51 3.61
N GLY A 154 -8.31 -0.43 2.67
CA GLY A 154 -8.66 -0.11 1.29
C GLY A 154 -7.53 0.53 0.48
N CYS A 155 -6.27 0.26 0.81
CA CYS A 155 -5.12 0.90 0.13
C CYS A 155 -4.89 0.43 -1.31
N GLY A 156 -5.41 -0.73 -1.70
CA GLY A 156 -5.26 -1.28 -3.06
C GLY A 156 -3.99 -2.09 -3.32
N ASN A 157 -3.01 -2.07 -2.39
CA ASN A 157 -1.71 -2.73 -2.59
C ASN A 157 -1.82 -4.22 -2.97
N CYS A 158 -2.78 -4.93 -2.38
CA CYS A 158 -3.00 -6.34 -2.70
C CYS A 158 -3.41 -6.54 -4.16
N GLY A 159 -4.14 -5.60 -4.75
CA GLY A 159 -4.49 -5.61 -6.16
C GLY A 159 -3.30 -5.28 -7.07
N GLU A 160 -2.51 -4.26 -6.71
CA GLU A 160 -1.37 -3.83 -7.54
C GLU A 160 -0.20 -4.81 -7.51
N VAL A 161 0.17 -5.31 -6.33
CA VAL A 161 1.36 -6.16 -6.17
C VAL A 161 1.12 -7.59 -6.63
N ALA A 162 -0.07 -8.13 -6.36
CA ALA A 162 -0.41 -9.51 -6.67
C ALA A 162 -1.25 -9.65 -7.94
N ASP A 163 -1.53 -8.56 -8.65
CA ASP A 163 -2.52 -8.51 -9.74
C ASP A 163 -3.87 -9.15 -9.35
N ALA A 164 -4.11 -9.25 -8.05
CA ALA A 164 -5.23 -10.03 -7.51
C ALA A 164 -6.58 -9.47 -7.93
N ALA A 165 -6.70 -8.14 -8.04
CA ALA A 165 -7.94 -7.51 -8.49
C ALA A 165 -8.23 -7.70 -9.99
N VAL A 166 -7.22 -8.08 -10.78
CA VAL A 166 -7.33 -8.24 -12.23
C VAL A 166 -7.35 -9.70 -12.64
N LEU A 167 -6.52 -10.53 -12.01
CA LEU A 167 -6.30 -11.93 -12.43
C LEU A 167 -7.06 -12.95 -11.58
N CYS A 168 -7.40 -12.61 -10.34
CA CYS A 168 -8.11 -13.53 -9.46
C CYS A 168 -9.63 -13.28 -9.51
N PRO A 169 -10.42 -14.22 -10.00
CA PRO A 169 -11.87 -14.04 -10.12
C PRO A 169 -12.60 -13.94 -8.78
N SER A 170 -11.99 -14.43 -7.70
CA SER A 170 -12.55 -14.35 -6.35
C SER A 170 -12.26 -13.03 -5.64
N PHE A 171 -11.31 -12.26 -6.14
CA PHE A 171 -10.88 -11.01 -5.50
C PHE A 171 -11.74 -9.84 -6.02
N TYR A 172 -12.38 -9.11 -5.12
CA TYR A 172 -13.23 -7.99 -5.51
C TYR A 172 -12.96 -6.73 -4.68
N ARG A 173 -13.32 -5.59 -5.25
CA ARG A 173 -13.38 -4.30 -4.58
C ARG A 173 -14.84 -3.90 -4.40
N ALA A 174 -15.16 -3.40 -3.21
CA ALA A 174 -16.44 -2.78 -2.90
C ALA A 174 -16.21 -1.40 -2.28
N ASP A 175 -17.02 -0.43 -2.66
CA ASP A 175 -16.98 0.89 -2.05
C ASP A 175 -18.12 1.00 -1.03
N VAL A 176 -17.75 1.14 0.26
CA VAL A 176 -18.70 1.36 1.35
C VAL A 176 -19.07 2.83 1.37
N VAL A 177 -20.30 3.13 1.01
CA VAL A 177 -20.82 4.51 0.97
C VAL A 177 -21.36 4.89 2.36
N HIS A 178 -20.74 5.89 2.98
CA HIS A 178 -21.26 6.52 4.20
C HIS A 178 -22.06 7.77 3.83
N ASN A 179 -23.20 7.97 4.51
CA ASN A 179 -24.13 9.08 4.26
C ASN A 179 -24.52 9.18 2.77
N PRO A 180 -25.11 8.13 2.18
CA PRO A 180 -25.53 8.14 0.79
C PRO A 180 -26.55 9.25 0.52
N GLY A 181 -26.54 9.79 -0.69
CA GLY A 181 -27.54 10.74 -1.16
C GLY A 181 -28.94 10.10 -1.20
N ARG A 182 -30.01 10.94 -1.19
CA ARG A 182 -31.40 10.46 -1.17
C ARG A 182 -31.71 9.49 -2.32
N PHE A 183 -31.16 9.74 -3.49
CA PHE A 183 -31.35 8.90 -4.68
C PHE A 183 -30.61 7.55 -4.55
N GLU A 184 -29.38 7.55 -4.04
CA GLU A 184 -28.59 6.33 -3.79
C GLU A 184 -29.26 5.45 -2.74
N PHE A 185 -29.77 6.06 -1.67
CA PHE A 185 -30.51 5.38 -0.62
C PHE A 185 -31.78 4.71 -1.16
N TRP A 186 -32.49 5.35 -2.08
CA TRP A 186 -33.68 4.79 -2.71
C TRP A 186 -33.33 3.58 -3.60
N ARG A 187 -32.27 3.69 -4.41
CA ARG A 187 -31.78 2.59 -5.27
C ARG A 187 -31.28 1.37 -4.50
N SER A 188 -30.75 1.54 -3.31
CA SER A 188 -30.26 0.42 -2.48
C SER A 188 -31.37 -0.41 -1.81
N ARG A 189 -32.62 0.01 -1.92
CA ARG A 189 -33.79 -0.68 -1.38
C ARG A 189 -34.58 -1.49 -2.42
N VAL A 190 -34.19 -1.44 -3.66
CA VAL A 190 -34.70 -2.24 -4.76
C VAL A 190 -33.70 -3.36 -5.07
#